data_47f6fba197c854c14cbdbca820e0be41
#
_entry.id   47f6fba197c854c14cbdbca820e0be41
#
_cell.length_a   1.000
_cell.length_b   1.000
_cell.length_c   1.000
_cell.angle_alpha   90.00
_cell.angle_beta   90.00
_cell.angle_gamma   90.00
#
_symmetry.space_group_name_H-M   'P 1'
#
loop_
_entity.id
_entity.type
_entity.pdbx_description
1 polymer ?
#
loop_
_entity_poly.entity_id
_entity_poly.type
_entity_poly.pdbx_seq_one_letter_code
_entity_poly.pdbx_strand_id
1 'polypeptide(L)'
;MIIKVKNLSKNFLDGKKTLNILNNISFDVKEGEIVTIKGPSGSGKSTLLSILGTLDHADSGEIFINNQSLSEAIDLNRMRNLNIGFVFQFHNLIPELSLEENVCMPKMISKEKIAKHKIKELFKIFELEDRMKSFPNDLSGGEKQRVAVMRAIVNNPSIVIADEPTGNLDKENAIKMIALFKKLNTKNNLTFIIATHDEEIFDIGHSQYILDGGDLKKI
;
A
#
# COMPACT_ATOMS: atom_id res chain seq x y z
N MET A 1 12.16 14.11 -2.83
CA MET A 1 11.49 13.20 -1.89
C MET A 1 10.03 13.12 -2.29
N ILE A 2 9.48 11.89 -2.37
CA ILE A 2 8.05 11.70 -2.69
C ILE A 2 7.20 11.76 -1.44
N ILE A 3 7.71 11.27 -0.30
CA ILE A 3 7.11 11.42 1.03
C ILE A 3 8.14 12.02 1.97
N LYS A 4 7.70 12.94 2.80
CA LYS A 4 8.47 13.47 3.92
C LYS A 4 7.59 13.51 5.16
N VAL A 5 8.04 12.89 6.24
CA VAL A 5 7.39 12.81 7.54
C VAL A 5 8.23 13.53 8.57
N LYS A 6 7.62 14.40 9.37
CA LYS A 6 8.28 15.15 10.42
C LYS A 6 7.51 15.07 11.73
N ASN A 7 8.16 14.56 12.77
CA ASN A 7 7.67 14.54 14.15
C ASN A 7 6.25 13.98 14.32
N LEU A 8 5.92 12.94 13.54
CA LEU A 8 4.61 12.32 13.50
C LEU A 8 4.32 11.58 14.82
N SER A 9 3.21 11.88 15.44
CA SER A 9 2.75 11.15 16.62
C SER A 9 1.28 10.77 16.51
N LYS A 10 0.93 9.60 17.08
CA LYS A 10 -0.44 9.10 17.15
C LYS A 10 -0.70 8.40 18.46
N ASN A 11 -1.82 8.75 19.09
CA ASN A 11 -2.29 8.17 20.33
C ASN A 11 -3.71 7.63 20.14
N PHE A 12 -4.06 6.60 20.88
CA PHE A 12 -5.44 6.14 21.02
C PHE A 12 -5.87 6.18 22.48
N LEU A 13 -7.14 6.44 22.71
CA LEU A 13 -7.73 6.38 24.05
C LEU A 13 -8.31 4.97 24.28
N ASP A 14 -7.80 4.28 25.28
CA ASP A 14 -8.35 3.02 25.79
C ASP A 14 -8.95 3.26 27.18
N GLY A 15 -10.22 3.57 27.20
CA GLY A 15 -10.91 4.03 28.41
C GLY A 15 -10.31 5.33 28.94
N LYS A 16 -9.62 5.26 30.11
CA LYS A 16 -8.92 6.42 30.72
C LYS A 16 -7.43 6.47 30.44
N LYS A 17 -6.90 5.47 29.72
CA LYS A 17 -5.47 5.39 29.40
C LYS A 17 -5.22 5.88 27.98
N THR A 18 -4.17 6.68 27.81
CA THR A 18 -3.64 7.06 26.51
C THR A 18 -2.57 6.04 26.09
N LEU A 19 -2.79 5.39 24.95
CA LEU A 19 -1.83 4.49 24.34
C LEU A 19 -1.07 5.24 23.25
N ASN A 20 0.23 5.45 23.45
CA ASN A 20 1.10 6.04 22.45
C ASN A 20 1.45 4.97 21.43
N ILE A 21 0.98 5.13 20.19
CA ILE A 21 1.18 4.17 19.09
C ILE A 21 2.35 4.57 18.21
N LEU A 22 2.51 5.87 17.94
CA LEU A 22 3.62 6.43 17.17
C LEU A 22 4.21 7.62 17.91
N ASN A 23 5.53 7.63 18.09
CA ASN A 23 6.24 8.61 18.89
C ASN A 23 7.21 9.41 18.03
N ASN A 24 6.86 10.65 17.68
CA ASN A 24 7.77 11.61 17.05
C ASN A 24 8.54 11.05 15.83
N ILE A 25 7.86 10.28 14.99
CA ILE A 25 8.47 9.61 13.84
C ILE A 25 8.84 10.61 12.76
N SER A 26 10.09 10.52 12.27
CA SER A 26 10.57 11.33 11.15
C SER A 26 11.36 10.47 10.16
N PHE A 27 10.97 10.49 8.88
CA PHE A 27 11.70 9.82 7.80
C PHE A 27 11.28 10.36 6.44
N ASP A 28 12.10 10.09 5.45
CA ASP A 28 11.90 10.51 4.07
C ASP A 28 11.89 9.29 3.15
N VAL A 29 11.09 9.34 2.09
CA VAL A 29 11.04 8.33 1.02
C VAL A 29 11.38 8.99 -0.31
N LYS A 30 12.29 8.41 -1.08
CA LYS A 30 12.63 8.86 -2.43
C LYS A 30 11.66 8.25 -3.46
N GLU A 31 11.49 8.94 -4.57
CA GLU A 31 10.75 8.38 -5.69
C GLU A 31 11.43 7.12 -6.23
N GLY A 32 10.65 6.08 -6.55
CA GLY A 32 11.17 4.78 -6.97
C GLY A 32 11.85 3.96 -5.87
N GLU A 33 11.74 4.36 -4.61
CA GLU A 33 12.29 3.61 -3.48
C GLU A 33 11.31 2.54 -2.98
N ILE A 34 11.85 1.38 -2.60
CA ILE A 34 11.12 0.40 -1.79
C ILE A 34 11.55 0.62 -0.34
N VAL A 35 10.62 1.04 0.50
CA VAL A 35 10.80 1.15 1.95
C VAL A 35 10.09 -0.02 2.60
N THR A 36 10.78 -0.75 3.47
CA THR A 36 10.21 -1.84 4.25
C THR A 36 10.24 -1.51 5.74
N ILE A 37 9.15 -1.83 6.43
CA ILE A 37 8.96 -1.55 7.85
C ILE A 37 8.61 -2.86 8.54
N LYS A 38 9.47 -3.31 9.45
CA LYS A 38 9.27 -4.51 10.27
C LYS A 38 8.99 -4.12 11.72
N GLY A 39 8.35 -4.99 12.46
CA GLY A 39 8.10 -4.83 13.90
C GLY A 39 7.10 -5.85 14.41
N PRO A 40 7.00 -6.03 15.73
CA PRO A 40 6.07 -6.98 16.33
C PRO A 40 4.60 -6.62 16.03
N SER A 41 3.69 -7.58 16.25
CA SER A 41 2.26 -7.31 16.17
C SER A 41 1.89 -6.20 17.19
N GLY A 42 1.05 -5.25 16.76
CA GLY A 42 0.66 -4.11 17.60
C GLY A 42 1.69 -2.98 17.70
N SER A 43 2.83 -3.04 17.00
CA SER A 43 3.85 -1.96 17.05
C SER A 43 3.44 -0.64 16.38
N GLY A 44 2.28 -0.60 15.69
CA GLY A 44 1.79 0.61 15.02
C GLY A 44 2.03 0.65 13.51
N LYS A 45 2.53 -0.43 12.86
CA LYS A 45 2.79 -0.48 11.40
C LYS A 45 1.56 -0.11 10.58
N SER A 46 0.43 -0.79 10.78
CA SER A 46 -0.81 -0.51 10.05
C SER A 46 -1.34 0.90 10.34
N THR A 47 -1.15 1.42 11.55
CA THR A 47 -1.49 2.81 11.90
C THR A 47 -0.63 3.80 11.12
N LEU A 48 0.69 3.58 11.08
CA LEU A 48 1.60 4.41 10.28
C LEU A 48 1.23 4.38 8.80
N LEU A 49 0.99 3.19 8.24
CA LEU A 49 0.57 3.05 6.84
C LEU A 49 -0.78 3.72 6.56
N SER A 50 -1.75 3.61 7.47
CA SER A 50 -3.07 4.26 7.35
C SER A 50 -2.94 5.78 7.32
N ILE A 51 -2.08 6.35 8.16
CA ILE A 51 -1.84 7.80 8.21
C ILE A 51 -1.12 8.26 6.93
N LEU A 52 -0.07 7.56 6.49
CA LEU A 52 0.62 7.85 5.22
C LEU A 52 -0.31 7.74 4.02
N GLY A 53 -1.25 6.80 4.09
CA GLY A 53 -2.28 6.59 3.08
C GLY A 53 -3.48 7.52 3.18
N THR A 54 -3.49 8.46 4.11
CA THR A 54 -4.62 9.39 4.34
C THR A 54 -5.95 8.70 4.70
N LEU A 55 -5.88 7.50 5.27
CA LEU A 55 -7.03 6.77 5.79
C LEU A 55 -7.31 7.12 7.26
N ASP A 56 -6.28 7.58 7.98
CA ASP A 56 -6.35 8.11 9.35
C ASP A 56 -5.53 9.39 9.46
N HIS A 57 -5.63 10.07 10.58
CA HIS A 57 -4.94 11.34 10.86
C HIS A 57 -3.91 11.18 11.97
N ALA A 58 -2.79 11.88 11.85
CA ALA A 58 -1.86 12.05 12.94
C ALA A 58 -2.41 13.03 13.98
N ASP A 59 -2.02 12.87 15.25
CA ASP A 59 -2.37 13.84 16.30
C ASP A 59 -1.43 15.03 16.28
N SER A 60 -0.19 14.84 15.82
CA SER A 60 0.80 15.90 15.63
C SER A 60 1.82 15.51 14.56
N GLY A 61 2.58 16.50 14.10
CA GLY A 61 3.58 16.36 13.04
C GLY A 61 3.07 16.75 11.66
N GLU A 62 3.94 16.65 10.68
CA GLU A 62 3.67 17.05 9.30
C GLU A 62 3.97 15.91 8.33
N ILE A 63 3.13 15.74 7.33
CA ILE A 63 3.35 14.81 6.22
C ILE A 63 3.23 15.57 4.92
N PHE A 64 4.21 15.38 4.05
CA PHE A 64 4.21 15.92 2.69
C PHE A 64 4.23 14.75 1.71
N ILE A 65 3.36 14.81 0.70
CA ILE A 65 3.36 13.89 -0.45
C ILE A 65 3.52 14.73 -1.72
N ASN A 66 4.50 14.41 -2.55
CA ASN A 66 4.84 15.20 -3.74
C ASN A 66 5.05 16.69 -3.42
N ASN A 67 5.72 17.00 -2.30
CA ASN A 67 5.95 18.35 -1.76
C ASN A 67 4.66 19.11 -1.36
N GLN A 68 3.50 18.49 -1.35
CA GLN A 68 2.25 19.07 -0.87
C GLN A 68 1.98 18.58 0.57
N SER A 69 1.74 19.52 1.49
CA SER A 69 1.33 19.21 2.86
C SER A 69 -0.04 18.55 2.88
N LEU A 70 -0.21 17.47 3.64
CA LEU A 70 -1.51 16.82 3.81
C LEU A 70 -2.50 17.68 4.59
N SER A 71 -2.03 18.55 5.49
CA SER A 71 -2.87 19.47 6.25
C SER A 71 -3.45 20.60 5.39
N GLU A 72 -2.81 20.90 4.25
CA GLU A 72 -3.22 21.94 3.31
C GLU A 72 -3.92 21.40 2.07
N ALA A 73 -4.03 20.06 1.95
CA ALA A 73 -4.64 19.43 0.79
C ALA A 73 -6.16 19.70 0.75
N ILE A 74 -6.62 20.33 -0.33
CA ILE A 74 -8.02 20.71 -0.53
C ILE A 74 -8.93 19.49 -0.68
N ASP A 75 -8.44 18.40 -1.28
CA ASP A 75 -9.19 17.16 -1.54
C ASP A 75 -8.31 15.93 -1.32
N LEU A 76 -8.25 15.45 -0.08
CA LEU A 76 -7.53 14.23 0.30
C LEU A 76 -8.06 12.97 -0.40
N ASN A 77 -9.38 12.91 -0.68
CA ASN A 77 -9.96 11.75 -1.35
C ASN A 77 -9.47 11.63 -2.79
N ARG A 78 -9.43 12.76 -3.50
CA ARG A 78 -8.90 12.81 -4.85
C ARG A 78 -7.40 12.52 -4.88
N MET A 79 -6.65 13.14 -3.97
CA MET A 79 -5.21 12.89 -3.85
C MET A 79 -4.92 11.42 -3.59
N ARG A 80 -5.61 10.80 -2.63
CA ARG A 80 -5.50 9.37 -2.34
C ARG A 80 -5.81 8.52 -3.57
N ASN A 81 -6.95 8.77 -4.24
CA ASN A 81 -7.37 8.00 -5.40
C ASN A 81 -6.35 8.03 -6.55
N LEU A 82 -5.72 9.17 -6.79
CA LEU A 82 -4.81 9.36 -7.93
C LEU A 82 -3.35 9.02 -7.62
N ASN A 83 -2.90 9.24 -6.38
CA ASN A 83 -1.47 9.16 -6.05
C ASN A 83 -1.10 7.93 -5.21
N ILE A 84 -2.07 7.28 -4.56
CA ILE A 84 -1.81 6.21 -3.62
C ILE A 84 -2.59 4.95 -4.00
N GLY A 85 -1.86 3.84 -4.19
CA GLY A 85 -2.44 2.51 -4.29
C GLY A 85 -2.35 1.79 -2.95
N PHE A 86 -3.36 0.97 -2.61
CA PHE A 86 -3.38 0.17 -1.39
C PHE A 86 -3.41 -1.31 -1.70
N VAL A 87 -2.56 -2.06 -1.01
CA VAL A 87 -2.54 -3.53 -0.98
C VAL A 87 -2.67 -3.97 0.47
N PHE A 88 -3.76 -4.66 0.79
CA PHE A 88 -4.05 -5.13 2.15
C PHE A 88 -3.83 -6.64 2.26
N GLN A 89 -3.56 -7.12 3.47
CA GLN A 89 -3.40 -8.53 3.79
C GLN A 89 -4.62 -9.38 3.38
N PHE A 90 -5.84 -8.86 3.58
CA PHE A 90 -7.10 -9.55 3.28
C PHE A 90 -7.68 -9.20 1.90
N HIS A 91 -6.86 -8.64 0.99
CA HIS A 91 -7.20 -8.29 -0.40
C HIS A 91 -8.31 -7.23 -0.54
N ASN A 92 -9.34 -7.23 0.31
CA ASN A 92 -10.49 -6.32 0.32
C ASN A 92 -11.13 -6.18 -1.07
N LEU A 93 -11.27 -7.30 -1.79
CA LEU A 93 -12.02 -7.36 -3.05
C LEU A 93 -13.51 -7.38 -2.74
N ILE A 94 -14.31 -6.76 -3.59
CA ILE A 94 -15.77 -6.73 -3.49
C ILE A 94 -16.29 -8.01 -4.12
N PRO A 95 -16.92 -8.92 -3.33
CA PRO A 95 -17.32 -10.26 -3.82
C PRO A 95 -18.36 -10.23 -4.94
N GLU A 96 -19.21 -9.20 -4.97
CA GLU A 96 -20.29 -9.01 -5.93
C GLU A 96 -19.83 -8.46 -7.27
N LEU A 97 -18.59 -8.02 -7.36
CA LEU A 97 -17.99 -7.47 -8.58
C LEU A 97 -17.04 -8.49 -9.21
N SER A 98 -17.06 -8.58 -10.55
CA SER A 98 -16.06 -9.32 -11.30
C SER A 98 -14.65 -8.78 -11.03
N LEU A 99 -13.62 -9.53 -11.41
CA LEU A 99 -12.24 -9.08 -11.22
C LEU A 99 -11.93 -7.82 -12.04
N GLU A 100 -12.46 -7.73 -13.27
CA GLU A 100 -12.32 -6.52 -14.10
C GLU A 100 -12.94 -5.31 -13.40
N GLU A 101 -14.13 -5.44 -12.82
CA GLU A 101 -14.80 -4.36 -12.10
C GLU A 101 -14.06 -3.97 -10.82
N ASN A 102 -13.57 -4.95 -10.04
CA ASN A 102 -12.72 -4.69 -8.88
C ASN A 102 -11.47 -3.88 -9.24
N VAL A 103 -10.77 -4.27 -10.31
CA VAL A 103 -9.57 -3.57 -10.79
C VAL A 103 -9.91 -2.17 -11.30
N CYS A 104 -11.02 -2.01 -12.01
CA CYS A 104 -11.42 -0.73 -12.60
C CYS A 104 -12.02 0.27 -11.60
N MET A 105 -12.38 -0.17 -10.39
CA MET A 105 -13.08 0.68 -9.42
C MET A 105 -12.40 2.03 -9.12
N PRO A 106 -11.06 2.12 -8.88
CA PRO A 106 -10.42 3.40 -8.64
C PRO A 106 -10.58 4.39 -9.80
N LYS A 107 -10.59 3.91 -11.04
CA LYS A 107 -10.85 4.71 -12.24
C LYS A 107 -12.29 5.18 -12.32
N MET A 108 -13.23 4.31 -11.94
CA MET A 108 -14.65 4.68 -11.91
C MET A 108 -14.91 5.81 -10.90
N ILE A 109 -14.26 5.77 -9.75
CA ILE A 109 -14.33 6.81 -8.71
C ILE A 109 -13.78 8.14 -9.24
N SER A 110 -12.65 8.14 -9.95
CA SER A 110 -12.07 9.35 -10.56
C SER A 110 -12.83 9.83 -11.80
N LYS A 111 -13.88 9.09 -12.24
CA LYS A 111 -14.64 9.33 -13.48
C LYS A 111 -13.76 9.33 -14.75
N GLU A 112 -12.61 8.67 -14.68
CA GLU A 112 -11.72 8.50 -15.82
C GLU A 112 -12.11 7.28 -16.64
N LYS A 113 -12.10 7.42 -17.97
CA LYS A 113 -12.30 6.29 -18.88
C LYS A 113 -11.02 5.48 -19.00
N ILE A 114 -11.13 4.16 -18.85
CA ILE A 114 -10.04 3.26 -19.13
C ILE A 114 -10.25 2.65 -20.52
N ALA A 115 -9.20 2.68 -21.34
CA ALA A 115 -9.22 1.95 -22.60
C ALA A 115 -9.20 0.44 -22.31
N LYS A 116 -10.20 -0.31 -22.82
CA LYS A 116 -10.34 -1.75 -22.60
C LYS A 116 -9.06 -2.56 -22.87
N HIS A 117 -8.28 -2.15 -23.88
CA HIS A 117 -7.01 -2.82 -24.19
C HIS A 117 -5.98 -2.72 -23.05
N LYS A 118 -5.91 -1.58 -22.32
CA LYS A 118 -4.99 -1.40 -21.19
C LYS A 118 -5.34 -2.33 -20.02
N ILE A 119 -6.63 -2.55 -19.78
CA ILE A 119 -7.07 -3.51 -18.75
C ILE A 119 -6.70 -4.93 -19.14
N LYS A 120 -6.95 -5.33 -20.40
CA LYS A 120 -6.52 -6.65 -20.88
C LYS A 120 -5.00 -6.86 -20.76
N GLU A 121 -4.22 -5.85 -21.11
CA GLU A 121 -2.77 -5.88 -20.98
C GLU A 121 -2.34 -6.03 -19.51
N LEU A 122 -3.00 -5.30 -18.60
CA LEU A 122 -2.74 -5.43 -17.16
C LEU A 122 -3.05 -6.86 -16.69
N PHE A 123 -4.20 -7.43 -17.04
CA PHE A 123 -4.55 -8.81 -16.70
C PHE A 123 -3.55 -9.82 -17.27
N LYS A 124 -3.04 -9.60 -18.48
CA LYS A 124 -2.02 -10.45 -19.11
C LYS A 124 -0.69 -10.38 -18.34
N ILE A 125 -0.24 -9.18 -17.93
CA ILE A 125 0.99 -8.99 -17.13
C ILE A 125 0.92 -9.75 -15.81
N PHE A 126 -0.29 -9.87 -15.24
CA PHE A 126 -0.56 -10.55 -13.97
C PHE A 126 -0.99 -12.02 -14.12
N GLU A 127 -0.98 -12.56 -15.37
CA GLU A 127 -1.33 -13.95 -15.67
C GLU A 127 -2.76 -14.32 -15.25
N LEU A 128 -3.72 -13.39 -15.49
CA LEU A 128 -5.14 -13.53 -15.14
C LEU A 128 -6.07 -13.19 -16.31
N GLU A 129 -5.57 -13.22 -17.57
CA GLU A 129 -6.34 -12.79 -18.75
C GLU A 129 -7.67 -13.56 -18.89
N ASP A 130 -7.66 -14.87 -18.67
CA ASP A 130 -8.85 -15.74 -18.78
C ASP A 130 -9.80 -15.62 -17.57
N ARG A 131 -9.41 -14.87 -16.54
CA ARG A 131 -10.14 -14.70 -15.29
C ARG A 131 -10.88 -13.37 -15.16
N MET A 132 -10.80 -12.48 -16.15
CA MET A 132 -11.36 -11.12 -16.06
C MET A 132 -12.84 -11.09 -15.61
N LYS A 133 -13.65 -12.07 -16.05
CA LYS A 133 -15.07 -12.17 -15.74
C LYS A 133 -15.38 -13.04 -14.50
N SER A 134 -14.38 -13.69 -13.92
CA SER A 134 -14.55 -14.46 -12.69
C SER A 134 -14.81 -13.53 -11.50
N PHE A 135 -15.30 -14.11 -10.40
CA PHE A 135 -15.55 -13.40 -9.15
C PHE A 135 -14.47 -13.73 -8.12
N PRO A 136 -14.25 -12.87 -7.10
CA PRO A 136 -13.23 -13.12 -6.07
C PRO A 136 -13.33 -14.49 -5.40
N ASN A 137 -14.53 -15.03 -5.22
CA ASN A 137 -14.72 -16.33 -4.58
C ASN A 137 -14.19 -17.52 -5.39
N ASP A 138 -13.99 -17.33 -6.70
CA ASP A 138 -13.48 -18.37 -7.61
C ASP A 138 -11.94 -18.45 -7.64
N LEU A 139 -11.25 -17.58 -6.87
CA LEU A 139 -9.81 -17.43 -6.92
C LEU A 139 -9.09 -18.00 -5.70
N SER A 140 -7.86 -18.49 -5.92
CA SER A 140 -6.89 -18.77 -4.86
C SER A 140 -6.45 -17.47 -4.15
N GLY A 141 -5.84 -17.60 -2.96
CA GLY A 141 -5.32 -16.45 -2.22
C GLY A 141 -4.28 -15.64 -3.01
N GLY A 142 -3.37 -16.33 -3.73
CA GLY A 142 -2.38 -15.67 -4.57
C GLY A 142 -2.97 -14.92 -5.77
N GLU A 143 -4.01 -15.47 -6.41
CA GLU A 143 -4.75 -14.78 -7.46
C GLU A 143 -5.48 -13.55 -6.93
N LYS A 144 -6.17 -13.66 -5.78
CA LYS A 144 -6.82 -12.52 -5.11
C LYS A 144 -5.81 -11.40 -4.82
N GLN A 145 -4.63 -11.75 -4.33
CA GLN A 145 -3.59 -10.77 -4.04
C GLN A 145 -3.09 -10.09 -5.31
N ARG A 146 -2.88 -10.82 -6.40
CA ARG A 146 -2.54 -10.22 -7.70
C ARG A 146 -3.62 -9.24 -8.17
N VAL A 147 -4.90 -9.56 -8.04
CA VAL A 147 -6.00 -8.64 -8.36
C VAL A 147 -5.99 -7.40 -7.48
N ALA A 148 -5.71 -7.55 -6.17
CA ALA A 148 -5.57 -6.42 -5.25
C ALA A 148 -4.43 -5.48 -5.65
N VAL A 149 -3.28 -6.02 -6.09
CA VAL A 149 -2.17 -5.23 -6.63
C VAL A 149 -2.56 -4.54 -7.94
N MET A 150 -3.24 -5.24 -8.86
CA MET A 150 -3.74 -4.62 -10.10
C MET A 150 -4.65 -3.43 -9.81
N ARG A 151 -5.60 -3.58 -8.88
CA ARG A 151 -6.48 -2.51 -8.42
C ARG A 151 -5.69 -1.33 -7.83
N ALA A 152 -4.66 -1.63 -7.04
CA ALA A 152 -3.82 -0.60 -6.44
C ALA A 152 -3.09 0.26 -7.49
N ILE A 153 -2.65 -0.35 -8.62
CA ILE A 153 -1.83 0.36 -9.62
C ILE A 153 -2.59 0.87 -10.84
N VAL A 154 -3.89 0.59 -10.97
CA VAL A 154 -4.67 0.91 -12.18
C VAL A 154 -4.73 2.40 -12.50
N ASN A 155 -4.62 3.26 -11.49
CA ASN A 155 -4.55 4.73 -11.64
C ASN A 155 -3.13 5.25 -11.93
N ASN A 156 -2.14 4.36 -12.08
CA ASN A 156 -0.71 4.72 -12.16
C ASN A 156 -0.29 5.61 -10.97
N PRO A 157 -0.53 5.19 -9.72
CA PRO A 157 -0.18 5.97 -8.56
C PRO A 157 1.34 6.14 -8.47
N SER A 158 1.78 7.19 -7.79
CA SER A 158 3.21 7.39 -7.51
C SER A 158 3.71 6.54 -6.33
N ILE A 159 2.80 6.12 -5.46
CA ILE A 159 3.08 5.40 -4.22
C ILE A 159 2.13 4.20 -4.09
N VAL A 160 2.67 3.05 -3.70
CA VAL A 160 1.89 1.89 -3.25
C VAL A 160 2.22 1.62 -1.79
N ILE A 161 1.18 1.60 -0.97
CA ILE A 161 1.23 1.23 0.45
C ILE A 161 0.74 -0.20 0.57
N ALA A 162 1.54 -1.09 1.14
CA ALA A 162 1.22 -2.49 1.30
C ALA A 162 1.34 -2.91 2.77
N ASP A 163 0.25 -3.39 3.35
CA ASP A 163 0.20 -3.91 4.71
C ASP A 163 0.12 -5.44 4.67
N GLU A 164 1.21 -6.10 5.10
CA GLU A 164 1.39 -7.57 5.13
C GLU A 164 0.98 -8.25 3.81
N PRO A 165 1.53 -7.82 2.64
CA PRO A 165 0.99 -8.23 1.33
C PRO A 165 1.19 -9.71 0.99
N THR A 166 1.98 -10.45 1.78
CA THR A 166 2.18 -11.91 1.63
C THR A 166 1.67 -12.71 2.82
N GLY A 167 1.15 -12.06 3.85
CA GLY A 167 0.82 -12.70 5.13
C GLY A 167 -0.19 -13.86 5.05
N ASN A 168 -0.99 -13.93 3.97
CA ASN A 168 -1.96 -15.00 3.72
C ASN A 168 -1.60 -15.89 2.52
N LEU A 169 -0.36 -15.80 2.02
CA LEU A 169 0.10 -16.57 0.88
C LEU A 169 0.97 -17.75 1.32
N ASP A 170 0.91 -18.84 0.55
CA ASP A 170 1.93 -19.86 0.63
C ASP A 170 3.28 -19.34 0.11
N LYS A 171 4.34 -20.06 0.41
CA LYS A 171 5.71 -19.65 0.09
C LYS A 171 5.93 -19.39 -1.42
N GLU A 172 5.34 -20.22 -2.28
CA GLU A 172 5.50 -20.07 -3.74
C GLU A 172 4.85 -18.77 -4.24
N ASN A 173 3.61 -18.49 -3.79
CA ASN A 173 2.90 -17.27 -4.14
C ASN A 173 3.55 -16.03 -3.50
N ALA A 174 4.13 -16.13 -2.31
CA ALA A 174 4.90 -15.06 -1.68
C ALA A 174 6.12 -14.68 -2.54
N ILE A 175 6.92 -15.65 -3.00
CA ILE A 175 8.08 -15.42 -3.89
C ILE A 175 7.64 -14.75 -5.20
N LYS A 176 6.55 -15.21 -5.81
CA LYS A 176 5.98 -14.59 -7.04
C LYS A 176 5.57 -13.14 -6.77
N MET A 177 4.98 -12.84 -5.62
CA MET A 177 4.58 -11.49 -5.24
C MET A 177 5.79 -10.56 -5.04
N ILE A 178 6.85 -11.04 -4.39
CA ILE A 178 8.11 -10.30 -4.22
C ILE A 178 8.73 -9.97 -5.59
N ALA A 179 8.79 -10.95 -6.49
CA ALA A 179 9.29 -10.74 -7.85
C ALA A 179 8.44 -9.71 -8.61
N LEU A 180 7.12 -9.73 -8.42
CA LEU A 180 6.20 -8.76 -9.01
C LEU A 180 6.46 -7.34 -8.48
N PHE A 181 6.63 -7.13 -7.18
CA PHE A 181 6.94 -5.81 -6.61
C PHE A 181 8.27 -5.28 -7.14
N LYS A 182 9.32 -6.09 -7.18
CA LYS A 182 10.61 -5.70 -7.79
C LYS A 182 10.44 -5.30 -9.26
N LYS A 183 9.67 -6.07 -10.05
CA LYS A 183 9.40 -5.78 -11.46
C LYS A 183 8.63 -4.47 -11.64
N LEU A 184 7.59 -4.23 -10.83
CA LEU A 184 6.81 -2.99 -10.87
C LEU A 184 7.66 -1.78 -10.46
N ASN A 185 8.47 -1.91 -9.42
CA ASN A 185 9.40 -0.86 -9.00
C ASN A 185 10.38 -0.50 -10.11
N THR A 186 11.12 -1.48 -10.67
CA THR A 186 12.16 -1.21 -11.67
C THR A 186 11.63 -0.74 -13.02
N LYS A 187 10.47 -1.26 -13.48
CA LYS A 187 9.91 -0.89 -14.78
C LYS A 187 9.12 0.41 -14.78
N ASN A 188 8.41 0.67 -13.68
CA ASN A 188 7.46 1.79 -13.59
C ASN A 188 7.95 2.90 -12.66
N ASN A 189 9.13 2.79 -12.07
CA ASN A 189 9.67 3.70 -11.05
C ASN A 189 8.69 3.87 -9.87
N LEU A 190 7.93 2.81 -9.55
CA LEU A 190 6.87 2.85 -8.56
C LEU A 190 7.47 2.80 -7.15
N THR A 191 7.07 3.73 -6.29
CA THR A 191 7.51 3.77 -4.90
C THR A 191 6.66 2.82 -4.06
N PHE A 192 7.29 2.02 -3.20
CA PHE A 192 6.59 1.12 -2.28
C PHE A 192 6.90 1.45 -0.83
N ILE A 193 5.89 1.40 0.04
CA ILE A 193 6.03 1.37 1.50
C ILE A 193 5.33 0.11 1.98
N ILE A 194 6.10 -0.83 2.50
CA ILE A 194 5.62 -2.18 2.83
C ILE A 194 5.83 -2.44 4.32
N ALA A 195 4.75 -2.67 5.06
CA ALA A 195 4.83 -3.25 6.38
C ALA A 195 4.80 -4.77 6.27
N THR A 196 5.70 -5.45 6.96
CA THR A 196 5.79 -6.90 6.91
C THR A 196 6.48 -7.49 8.14
N HIS A 197 6.18 -8.76 8.43
CA HIS A 197 6.96 -9.61 9.34
C HIS A 197 7.77 -10.67 8.57
N ASP A 198 7.61 -10.74 7.24
CA ASP A 198 8.31 -11.67 6.34
C ASP A 198 9.70 -11.12 6.01
N GLU A 199 10.75 -11.90 6.30
CA GLU A 199 12.14 -11.52 6.04
C GLU A 199 12.42 -11.37 4.54
N GLU A 200 11.86 -12.22 3.69
CA GLU A 200 12.13 -12.17 2.24
C GLU A 200 11.59 -10.89 1.62
N ILE A 201 10.44 -10.37 2.11
CA ILE A 201 9.93 -9.06 1.71
C ILE A 201 10.74 -7.92 2.36
N PHE A 202 11.09 -8.08 3.62
CA PHE A 202 11.86 -7.05 4.31
C PHE A 202 13.18 -6.76 3.59
N ASP A 203 13.85 -7.82 3.12
CA ASP A 203 15.15 -7.76 2.44
C ASP A 203 15.12 -7.09 1.05
N ILE A 204 13.95 -6.88 0.45
CA ILE A 204 13.90 -6.13 -0.81
C ILE A 204 13.91 -4.61 -0.63
N GLY A 205 13.82 -4.13 0.60
CA GLY A 205 13.83 -2.70 0.92
C GLY A 205 15.16 -2.03 0.57
N HIS A 206 15.09 -0.93 -0.18
CA HIS A 206 16.23 -0.03 -0.38
C HIS A 206 16.53 0.76 0.90
N SER A 207 15.50 1.04 1.68
CA SER A 207 15.60 1.53 3.06
C SER A 207 14.75 0.64 3.94
N GLN A 208 15.35 0.19 5.03
CA GLN A 208 14.75 -0.75 5.97
C GLN A 208 14.59 -0.08 7.32
N TYR A 209 13.42 -0.26 7.94
CA TYR A 209 13.09 0.31 9.23
C TYR A 209 12.51 -0.75 10.17
N ILE A 210 12.77 -0.56 11.46
CA ILE A 210 12.12 -1.30 12.55
C ILE A 210 11.22 -0.34 13.31
N LEU A 211 9.94 -0.69 13.45
CA LEU A 211 8.98 0.01 14.28
C LEU A 211 8.73 -0.81 15.55
N ASP A 212 9.14 -0.28 16.69
CA ASP A 212 8.98 -0.94 17.98
C ASP A 212 8.70 0.10 19.08
N GLY A 213 7.70 -0.19 19.94
CA GLY A 213 7.29 0.71 21.01
C GLY A 213 6.88 2.11 20.55
N GLY A 214 6.46 2.25 19.28
CA GLY A 214 6.11 3.54 18.67
C GLY A 214 7.27 4.31 18.05
N ASP A 215 8.50 3.84 18.20
CA ASP A 215 9.70 4.43 17.62
C ASP A 215 10.11 3.77 16.31
N LEU A 216 10.45 4.56 15.30
CA LEU A 216 10.91 4.09 14.00
C LEU A 216 12.42 4.26 13.88
N LYS A 217 13.15 3.15 13.66
CA LYS A 217 14.61 3.16 13.52
C LYS A 217 15.01 2.63 12.16
N LYS A 218 15.86 3.37 11.45
CA LYS A 218 16.51 2.92 10.22
C LYS A 218 17.64 1.95 10.55
N ILE A 219 17.78 0.86 9.78
CA ILE A 219 18.88 -0.11 9.89
C ILE A 219 19.75 -0.10 8.65
#